data_a33e10a1ad3b71680026376add1bfaa5
#
_entry.id   a33e10a1ad3b71680026376add1bfaa5
#
_cell.length_a   1.000
_cell.length_b   1.000
_cell.length_c   1.000
_cell.angle_alpha   90.00
_cell.angle_beta   90.00
_cell.angle_gamma   90.00
#
_symmetry.space_group_name_H-M   'P 1'
#
loop_
_entity.id
_entity.type
_entity.pdbx_description
1 polymer ?
#
loop_
_entity_poly.entity_id
_entity_poly.type
_entity_poly.pdbx_seq_one_letter_code
_entity_poly.pdbx_strand_id
1 'polypeptide(L)'
;MGGKAGDAFLNNEHVEGWMKSPGVQLFENKTDLAKGEAVPIGVLQGAELFEYSATYEDSKRKAVPYLDEDMVYLTNSTLWRLFYGAISDFDAGNPPLVARDIFSKMKTSEDGKALDIFVESHPLPVIVSNLGVVKAKVL
;
A
#
# COMPACT_ATOMS: atom_id res chain seq x y z
N MET A 1 3.02 -6.19 8.59
CA MET A 1 2.44 -6.52 9.93
C MET A 1 2.07 -5.24 10.64
N GLY A 2 1.11 -5.28 11.57
CA GLY A 2 0.76 -4.14 12.42
C GLY A 2 1.83 -3.84 13.46
N GLY A 3 1.82 -2.64 14.07
CA GLY A 3 2.88 -2.18 14.95
C GLY A 3 3.14 -3.09 16.16
N LYS A 4 2.09 -3.48 16.89
CA LYS A 4 2.23 -4.40 18.03
C LYS A 4 2.75 -5.78 17.62
N ALA A 5 2.31 -6.28 16.46
CA ALA A 5 2.80 -7.54 15.92
C ALA A 5 4.28 -7.44 15.52
N GLY A 6 4.71 -6.29 15.00
CA GLY A 6 6.12 -6.01 14.71
C GLY A 6 6.99 -5.98 15.95
N ASP A 7 6.54 -5.28 17.00
CA ASP A 7 7.26 -5.23 18.28
C ASP A 7 7.34 -6.61 18.94
N ALA A 8 6.25 -7.37 18.95
CA ALA A 8 6.24 -8.73 19.48
C ALA A 8 7.15 -9.67 18.70
N PHE A 9 7.23 -9.51 17.37
CA PHE A 9 8.16 -10.27 16.55
C PHE A 9 9.62 -9.97 16.88
N LEU A 10 9.99 -8.69 16.96
CA LEU A 10 11.37 -8.27 17.24
C LEU A 10 11.85 -8.64 18.66
N ASN A 11 10.93 -8.68 19.64
CA ASN A 11 11.23 -9.05 21.02
C ASN A 11 11.05 -10.54 21.34
N ASN A 12 10.85 -11.39 20.33
CA ASN A 12 10.68 -12.82 20.52
C ASN A 12 12.02 -13.54 20.62
N GLU A 13 12.25 -14.29 21.69
CA GLU A 13 13.50 -15.02 21.95
C GLU A 13 13.90 -15.98 20.80
N HIS A 14 12.91 -16.60 20.14
CA HIS A 14 13.19 -17.47 19.00
C HIS A 14 13.66 -16.67 17.78
N VAL A 15 13.10 -15.47 17.58
CA VAL A 15 13.52 -14.58 16.50
C VAL A 15 14.91 -14.06 16.76
N GLU A 16 15.25 -13.69 18.01
CA GLU A 16 16.62 -13.32 18.39
C GLU A 16 17.63 -14.44 18.10
N GLY A 17 17.24 -15.67 18.33
CA GLY A 17 18.05 -16.84 17.95
C GLY A 17 18.26 -16.96 16.44
N TRP A 18 17.25 -16.65 15.65
CA TRP A 18 17.33 -16.66 14.20
C TRP A 18 18.12 -15.49 13.63
N MET A 19 18.13 -14.34 14.29
CA MET A 19 18.93 -13.16 13.88
C MET A 19 20.42 -13.48 13.77
N LYS A 20 20.90 -14.48 14.49
CA LYS A 20 22.30 -14.96 14.46
C LYS A 20 22.54 -15.95 13.32
N SER A 21 21.52 -16.35 12.58
CA SER A 21 21.60 -17.35 11.51
C SER A 21 21.80 -16.70 10.15
N PRO A 22 22.58 -17.31 9.23
CA PRO A 22 22.68 -16.82 7.86
C PRO A 22 21.30 -16.89 7.18
N GLY A 23 20.86 -15.77 6.57
CA GLY A 23 19.57 -15.64 5.89
C GLY A 23 18.54 -14.76 6.59
N VAL A 24 18.88 -14.19 7.74
CA VAL A 24 18.09 -13.18 8.42
C VAL A 24 18.86 -11.86 8.38
N GLN A 25 18.28 -10.83 7.83
CA GLN A 25 18.83 -9.48 7.83
C GLN A 25 17.77 -8.54 8.41
N LEU A 26 18.07 -7.95 9.55
CA LEU A 26 17.27 -6.84 10.08
C LEU A 26 17.94 -5.53 9.71
N PHE A 27 17.11 -4.55 9.37
CA PHE A 27 17.59 -3.21 9.09
C PHE A 27 17.73 -2.43 10.41
N GLU A 28 18.95 -2.09 10.78
CA GLU A 28 19.27 -1.37 12.03
C GLU A 28 18.67 0.05 12.06
N ASN A 29 18.48 0.66 10.91
CA ASN A 29 17.88 1.98 10.78
C ASN A 29 16.43 1.84 10.30
N LYS A 30 15.48 1.91 11.23
CA LYS A 30 14.13 2.35 10.91
C LYS A 30 14.27 3.80 10.46
N THR A 31 14.41 4.03 9.16
CA THR A 31 14.29 5.37 8.61
C THR A 31 12.93 5.88 9.07
N ASP A 32 12.87 7.08 9.65
CA ASP A 32 11.60 7.75 9.96
C ASP A 32 10.88 7.99 8.63
N LEU A 33 10.23 6.95 8.14
CA LEU A 33 9.36 7.04 6.98
C LEU A 33 8.15 7.86 7.39
N ALA A 34 7.72 8.73 6.51
CA ALA A 34 6.56 9.58 6.72
C ALA A 34 5.37 8.73 7.21
N LYS A 35 4.58 9.26 8.14
CA LYS A 35 3.39 8.59 8.67
C LYS A 35 2.54 8.06 7.51
N GLY A 36 2.29 6.77 7.52
CA GLY A 36 1.48 6.10 6.51
C GLY A 36 2.26 5.26 5.50
N GLU A 37 3.57 5.26 5.52
CA GLU A 37 4.38 4.40 4.68
C GLU A 37 4.74 3.09 5.40
N ALA A 38 4.94 2.03 4.61
CA ALA A 38 5.42 0.76 5.12
C ALA A 38 6.90 0.88 5.49
N VAL A 39 7.22 0.57 6.74
CA VAL A 39 8.60 0.61 7.25
C VAL A 39 9.23 -0.76 7.06
N PRO A 40 10.32 -0.91 6.30
CA PRO A 40 11.01 -2.17 6.18
C PRO A 40 11.71 -2.52 7.52
N ILE A 41 11.43 -3.72 8.03
CA ILE A 41 12.07 -4.25 9.24
C ILE A 41 13.27 -5.11 8.87
N GLY A 42 13.14 -5.92 7.83
CA GLY A 42 14.20 -6.85 7.44
C GLY A 42 13.75 -7.88 6.42
N VAL A 43 14.59 -8.90 6.26
CA VAL A 43 14.32 -10.06 5.40
C VAL A 43 14.51 -11.33 6.23
N LEU A 44 13.53 -12.21 6.21
CA LEU A 44 13.56 -13.51 6.88
C LEU A 44 13.28 -14.61 5.86
N GLN A 45 14.26 -15.47 5.62
CA GLN A 45 14.16 -16.61 4.69
C GLN A 45 13.59 -16.21 3.30
N GLY A 46 13.99 -15.05 2.78
CA GLY A 46 13.54 -14.54 1.49
C GLY A 46 12.18 -13.80 1.51
N ALA A 47 11.53 -13.72 2.67
CA ALA A 47 10.35 -12.87 2.85
C ALA A 47 10.77 -11.49 3.38
N GLU A 48 10.36 -10.43 2.69
CA GLU A 48 10.53 -9.07 3.15
C GLU A 48 9.51 -8.74 4.24
N LEU A 49 9.99 -8.17 5.34
CA LEU A 49 9.18 -7.82 6.51
C LEU A 49 8.96 -6.31 6.54
N PHE A 50 7.70 -5.91 6.63
CA PHE A 50 7.28 -4.51 6.73
C PHE A 50 6.37 -4.31 7.93
N GLU A 51 6.59 -3.24 8.66
CA GLU A 51 5.64 -2.67 9.61
C GLU A 51 4.79 -1.63 8.89
N TYR A 52 3.48 -1.64 9.12
CA TYR A 52 2.55 -0.70 8.52
C TYR A 52 1.63 -0.11 9.58
N SER A 53 1.79 1.18 9.82
CA SER A 53 1.10 1.92 10.87
C SER A 53 0.19 3.04 10.36
N ALA A 54 -0.12 3.05 9.06
CA ALA A 54 -0.99 4.06 8.49
C ALA A 54 -2.41 4.02 9.08
N THR A 55 -2.99 5.19 9.25
CA THR A 55 -4.34 5.38 9.75
C THR A 55 -5.15 6.24 8.77
N TYR A 56 -6.47 6.07 8.79
CA TYR A 56 -7.43 6.94 8.12
C TYR A 56 -8.43 7.50 9.11
N GLU A 57 -9.06 8.59 8.77
CA GLU A 57 -10.17 9.13 9.57
C GLU A 57 -11.50 8.52 9.13
N ASP A 58 -12.24 7.96 10.08
CA ASP A 58 -13.59 7.47 9.83
C ASP A 58 -14.60 8.63 9.73
N SER A 59 -15.87 8.32 9.47
CA SER A 59 -16.96 9.29 9.40
C SER A 59 -17.16 10.11 10.68
N LYS A 60 -16.60 9.64 11.80
CA LYS A 60 -16.65 10.30 13.12
C LYS A 60 -15.36 11.06 13.43
N ARG A 61 -14.47 11.23 12.45
CA ARG A 61 -13.14 11.85 12.60
C ARG A 61 -12.23 11.14 13.59
N LYS A 62 -12.43 9.84 13.76
CA LYS A 62 -11.56 9.01 14.58
C LYS A 62 -10.48 8.38 13.69
N ALA A 63 -9.23 8.43 14.13
CA ALA A 63 -8.14 7.72 13.48
C ALA A 63 -8.33 6.20 13.66
N VAL A 64 -8.39 5.48 12.55
CA VAL A 64 -8.54 4.04 12.48
C VAL A 64 -7.36 3.48 11.69
N PRO A 65 -6.65 2.45 12.18
CA PRO A 65 -5.56 1.85 11.41
C PRO A 65 -6.11 1.10 10.21
N TYR A 66 -5.43 1.19 9.07
CA TYR A 66 -5.71 0.35 7.89
C TYR A 66 -5.44 -1.13 8.18
N LEU A 67 -4.44 -1.40 9.02
CA LEU A 67 -4.03 -2.72 9.43
C LEU A 67 -4.13 -2.83 10.95
N ASP A 68 -4.89 -3.80 11.45
CA ASP A 68 -4.98 -4.04 12.88
C ASP A 68 -3.59 -4.28 13.48
N GLU A 69 -3.30 -3.68 14.61
CA GLU A 69 -1.97 -3.66 15.23
C GLU A 69 -1.44 -5.05 15.62
N ASP A 70 -2.34 -6.01 15.89
CA ASP A 70 -2.06 -7.38 16.31
C ASP A 70 -2.08 -8.41 15.16
N MET A 71 -2.19 -7.93 13.91
CA MET A 71 -2.31 -8.78 12.71
C MET A 71 -1.03 -8.84 11.89
N VAL A 72 -0.78 -10.02 11.36
CA VAL A 72 0.24 -10.27 10.34
C VAL A 72 -0.44 -10.71 9.04
N TYR A 73 -0.02 -10.11 7.93
CA TYR A 73 -0.42 -10.52 6.59
C TYR A 73 0.82 -11.00 5.83
N LEU A 74 0.72 -12.20 5.29
CA LEU A 74 1.70 -12.73 4.36
C LEU A 74 1.07 -12.73 2.97
N THR A 75 1.72 -12.09 2.02
CA THR A 75 1.23 -12.00 0.64
C THR A 75 2.39 -12.02 -0.35
N ASN A 76 2.08 -12.38 -1.58
CA ASN A 76 3.03 -12.33 -2.68
C ASN A 76 2.60 -11.20 -3.65
N SER A 77 3.54 -10.32 -3.98
CA SER A 77 3.29 -9.19 -4.90
C SER A 77 2.84 -9.61 -6.29
N THR A 78 3.20 -10.82 -6.74
CA THR A 78 2.80 -11.34 -8.05
C THR A 78 1.30 -11.65 -8.16
N LEU A 79 0.61 -11.75 -7.02
CA LEU A 79 -0.82 -12.06 -6.97
C LEU A 79 -1.71 -10.82 -7.04
N TRP A 80 -1.11 -9.64 -7.03
CA TRP A 80 -1.82 -8.39 -7.15
C TRP A 80 -1.85 -7.93 -8.60
N ARG A 81 -3.01 -7.43 -9.02
CA ARG A 81 -3.20 -6.76 -10.31
C ARG A 81 -3.83 -5.41 -10.08
N LEU A 82 -3.39 -4.45 -10.84
CA LEU A 82 -3.97 -3.12 -10.86
C LEU A 82 -4.81 -3.00 -12.12
N PHE A 83 -6.12 -2.88 -11.94
CA PHE A 83 -7.05 -2.60 -13.02
C PHE A 83 -7.38 -1.12 -13.03
N TYR A 84 -7.66 -0.58 -14.19
CA TYR A 84 -8.03 0.81 -14.34
C TYR A 84 -9.45 0.90 -14.89
N GLY A 85 -10.30 1.66 -14.19
CA GLY A 85 -11.65 1.97 -14.63
C GLY A 85 -11.65 2.89 -15.85
N ALA A 86 -12.73 2.83 -16.62
CA ALA A 86 -12.93 3.75 -17.72
C ALA A 86 -13.21 5.16 -17.20
N ILE A 87 -12.56 6.15 -17.81
CA ILE A 87 -12.76 7.58 -17.56
C ILE A 87 -13.70 8.11 -18.61
N SER A 88 -14.74 8.84 -18.19
CA SER A 88 -15.72 9.45 -19.09
C SER A 88 -15.32 10.88 -19.42
N ASP A 89 -14.97 11.15 -20.66
CA ASP A 89 -14.71 12.49 -21.16
C ASP A 89 -15.43 12.71 -22.49
N PHE A 90 -16.47 13.56 -22.46
CA PHE A 90 -17.28 13.88 -23.63
C PHE A 90 -16.54 14.78 -24.63
N ASP A 91 -15.51 15.49 -24.20
CA ASP A 91 -14.72 16.38 -25.08
C ASP A 91 -13.59 15.63 -25.81
N ALA A 92 -13.24 14.42 -25.37
CA ALA A 92 -12.16 13.62 -25.95
C ALA A 92 -12.54 12.94 -27.28
N GLY A 93 -13.74 13.16 -27.77
CA GLY A 93 -14.25 12.51 -28.97
C GLY A 93 -14.68 11.06 -28.74
N ASN A 94 -14.91 10.33 -29.79
CA ASN A 94 -15.43 8.98 -29.76
C ASN A 94 -14.31 7.95 -29.62
N PRO A 95 -14.34 7.00 -28.65
CA PRO A 95 -15.39 6.74 -27.67
C PRO A 95 -15.25 7.62 -26.42
N PRO A 96 -16.37 7.95 -25.75
CA PRO A 96 -16.38 8.80 -24.55
C PRO A 96 -15.82 8.09 -23.30
N LEU A 97 -15.55 6.79 -23.36
CA LEU A 97 -15.02 5.99 -22.28
C LEU A 97 -13.67 5.39 -22.67
N VAL A 98 -12.63 5.76 -21.94
CA VAL A 98 -11.27 5.26 -22.17
C VAL A 98 -10.71 4.70 -20.88
N ALA A 99 -10.34 3.41 -20.90
CA ALA A 99 -9.59 2.79 -19.81
C ALA A 99 -8.10 3.11 -19.98
N ARG A 100 -7.56 3.92 -19.08
CA ARG A 100 -6.14 4.30 -19.04
C ARG A 100 -5.66 4.34 -17.60
N ASP A 101 -4.37 4.18 -17.42
CA ASP A 101 -3.71 4.36 -16.13
C ASP A 101 -3.80 5.81 -15.63
N ILE A 102 -3.53 6.75 -16.52
CA ILE A 102 -3.65 8.18 -16.26
C ILE A 102 -4.32 8.83 -17.47
N PHE A 103 -5.36 9.61 -17.23
CA PHE A 103 -5.96 10.50 -18.19
C PHE A 103 -5.57 11.93 -17.85
N SER A 104 -5.11 12.68 -18.83
CA SER A 104 -4.84 14.11 -18.67
C SER A 104 -5.46 14.91 -19.79
N LYS A 105 -6.02 16.06 -19.43
CA LYS A 105 -6.65 17.02 -20.35
C LYS A 105 -6.27 18.43 -19.96
N MET A 106 -6.04 19.26 -20.94
CA MET A 106 -5.80 20.68 -20.77
C MET A 106 -6.96 21.47 -21.41
N LYS A 107 -7.45 22.46 -20.71
CA LYS A 107 -8.46 23.39 -21.19
C LYS A 107 -8.02 24.83 -20.90
N THR A 108 -8.00 25.65 -21.92
CA THR A 108 -7.78 27.08 -21.74
C THR A 108 -9.06 27.74 -21.25
N SER A 109 -8.97 28.63 -20.27
CA SER A 109 -10.11 29.42 -19.80
C SER A 109 -10.70 30.27 -20.95
N GLU A 110 -11.98 30.59 -20.83
CA GLU A 110 -12.70 31.37 -21.89
C GLU A 110 -12.06 32.73 -22.14
N ASP A 111 -11.46 33.34 -21.14
CA ASP A 111 -10.73 34.61 -21.24
C ASP A 111 -9.28 34.46 -21.72
N GLY A 112 -8.82 33.26 -21.96
CA GLY A 112 -7.44 32.94 -22.44
C GLY A 112 -6.34 33.19 -21.42
N LYS A 113 -6.66 33.50 -20.15
CA LYS A 113 -5.66 33.88 -19.14
C LYS A 113 -5.22 32.77 -18.22
N ALA A 114 -5.92 31.66 -18.22
CA ALA A 114 -5.60 30.48 -17.39
C ALA A 114 -5.61 29.19 -18.22
N LEU A 115 -4.80 28.25 -17.79
CA LEU A 115 -4.75 26.87 -18.30
C LEU A 115 -5.15 25.92 -17.18
N ASP A 116 -6.29 25.26 -17.35
CA ASP A 116 -6.76 24.24 -16.44
C ASP A 116 -6.18 22.88 -16.88
N ILE A 117 -5.54 22.19 -15.96
CA ILE A 117 -5.01 20.85 -16.18
C ILE A 117 -5.83 19.88 -15.33
N PHE A 118 -6.53 18.96 -15.99
CA PHE A 118 -7.27 17.88 -15.36
C PHE A 118 -6.45 16.61 -15.44
N VAL A 119 -6.28 15.93 -14.31
CA VAL A 119 -5.64 14.63 -14.24
C VAL A 119 -6.55 13.70 -13.46
N GLU A 120 -6.83 12.54 -14.03
CA GLU A 120 -7.76 11.58 -13.46
C GLU A 120 -7.19 10.15 -13.62
N SER A 121 -7.41 9.31 -12.61
CA SER A 121 -7.03 7.91 -12.62
C SER A 121 -8.00 7.14 -11.72
N HIS A 122 -8.47 5.96 -12.19
CA HIS A 122 -9.39 5.10 -11.44
C HIS A 122 -8.73 3.73 -11.19
N PRO A 123 -7.67 3.64 -10.37
CA PRO A 123 -7.00 2.39 -10.09
C PRO A 123 -7.83 1.53 -9.13
N LEU A 124 -7.92 0.24 -9.42
CA LEU A 124 -8.52 -0.78 -8.57
C LEU A 124 -7.51 -1.91 -8.34
N PRO A 125 -6.88 -1.98 -7.18
CA PRO A 125 -6.03 -3.12 -6.83
C PRO A 125 -6.89 -4.35 -6.53
N VAL A 126 -6.57 -5.47 -7.16
CA VAL A 126 -7.30 -6.73 -7.00
C VAL A 126 -6.32 -7.86 -6.74
N ILE A 127 -6.64 -8.70 -5.76
CA ILE A 127 -5.95 -9.97 -5.53
C ILE A 127 -6.56 -11.00 -6.47
N VAL A 128 -5.75 -11.52 -7.40
CA VAL A 128 -6.22 -12.48 -8.42
C VAL A 128 -6.31 -13.91 -7.89
N SER A 129 -5.74 -14.19 -6.71
CA SER A 129 -5.85 -15.48 -6.06
C SER A 129 -5.88 -15.32 -4.53
N ASN A 130 -6.89 -15.90 -3.91
CA ASN A 130 -7.02 -15.92 -2.44
C ASN A 130 -6.07 -16.91 -1.75
N LEU A 131 -5.45 -17.82 -2.51
CA LEU A 131 -4.51 -18.81 -1.98
C LEU A 131 -3.14 -18.20 -1.62
N GLY A 132 -2.88 -16.98 -2.05
CA GLY A 132 -1.60 -16.29 -1.82
C GLY A 132 -1.64 -15.24 -0.72
N VAL A 133 -2.70 -15.18 0.08
CA VAL A 133 -2.80 -14.24 1.20
C VAL A 133 -3.17 -15.01 2.46
N VAL A 134 -2.32 -14.90 3.46
CA VAL A 134 -2.55 -15.47 4.79
C VAL A 134 -2.66 -14.32 5.79
N LYS A 135 -3.73 -14.34 6.57
CA LYS A 135 -3.93 -13.42 7.70
C LYS A 135 -3.81 -14.22 8.99
N ALA A 136 -3.00 -13.73 9.91
CA ALA A 136 -2.84 -14.33 11.23
C ALA A 136 -2.96 -13.26 12.32
N LYS A 137 -3.68 -13.59 13.39
CA LYS A 137 -3.68 -12.83 14.63
C LYS A 137 -2.58 -13.41 15.51
N VAL A 138 -1.67 -12.55 16.03
CA VAL A 138 -0.47 -12.97 16.76
C VAL A 138 -0.44 -12.50 18.21
N LEU A 139 -1.39 -11.66 18.62
CA LEU A 139 -1.56 -11.18 19.99
C LEU A 139 -3.01 -11.31 20.45
#